data_29c8bd2ef66dc9349d74581ec3da214a
#
_entry.id   29c8bd2ef66dc9349d74581ec3da214a
#
_cell.length_a   1.000
_cell.length_b   1.000
_cell.length_c   1.000
_cell.angle_alpha   90.00
_cell.angle_beta   90.00
_cell.angle_gamma   90.00
#
_symmetry.space_group_name_H-M   'P 1'
#
loop_
_entity.id
_entity.type
_entity.pdbx_description
1 polymer ?
#
loop_
_entity_poly.entity_id
_entity_poly.type
_entity_poly.pdbx_seq_one_letter_code
_entity_poly.pdbx_strand_id
1 'polypeptide(L)'
;MKAPDHPVPSGDRRIGRLLMDALRLIPGVTVDLACRLRSRDPSGEKAARFEALGARAAEALLRRYAARPETRPDLWFTYHLYYKAPDWIGPRVAAALGIPYVVAEASLSAKRGAGAFATASAAVAAALQSAAASLSLNPIDAAALARLVPGLTQVPLMPFLDLTAYHAAAAQRHAARVDLAARLGLSPAEPWLLAVGMMRAGDKAASFRLLAEALQPLRDRPWSLLLVGDGPARAALEPAFAPFGKRVQWLGTLPETALPPLYAACDWLVWPAVNEAIGMALLEAQAAGLPVIAGAAGAIPTLIGEGETGFLVPVGDSAAFTVRLGAALVTAPAPFRVAALARTAERHSLPAASARLADLLTDLGVR
;
A
#
# COMPACT_ATOMS: atom_id res chain seq x y z
N MET A 1 10.34 11.94 1.64
CA MET A 1 10.12 10.49 1.74
C MET A 1 11.43 9.73 1.52
N LYS A 2 11.46 8.41 1.69
CA LYS A 2 12.62 7.60 1.35
C LYS A 2 12.64 7.35 -0.16
N ALA A 3 13.78 7.56 -0.81
CA ALA A 3 13.94 7.21 -2.22
C ALA A 3 13.76 5.68 -2.43
N PRO A 4 13.39 5.23 -3.63
CA PRO A 4 13.20 3.80 -3.93
C PRO A 4 14.44 2.94 -3.61
N ASP A 5 15.63 3.50 -3.75
CA ASP A 5 16.92 2.84 -3.46
C ASP A 5 17.42 3.04 -2.01
N HIS A 6 16.64 3.66 -1.12
CA HIS A 6 17.04 3.86 0.28
C HIS A 6 17.20 2.51 1.00
N PRO A 7 18.26 2.29 1.83
CA PRO A 7 18.50 0.99 2.47
C PRO A 7 17.42 0.57 3.46
N VAL A 8 16.81 1.52 4.19
CA VAL A 8 15.80 1.22 5.21
C VAL A 8 14.42 0.99 4.57
N PRO A 9 13.76 -0.15 4.78
CA PRO A 9 12.43 -0.45 4.25
C PRO A 9 11.35 0.54 4.70
N SER A 10 10.33 0.75 3.84
CA SER A 10 9.06 1.42 4.16
C SER A 10 8.04 1.12 3.07
N GLY A 11 6.74 1.25 3.37
CA GLY A 11 5.67 1.07 2.39
C GLY A 11 5.83 1.99 1.19
N ASP A 12 6.09 3.29 1.40
CA ASP A 12 6.34 4.24 0.30
C ASP A 12 7.49 3.82 -0.61
N ARG A 13 8.62 3.38 -0.03
CA ARG A 13 9.76 2.90 -0.81
C ARG A 13 9.39 1.68 -1.66
N ARG A 14 8.59 0.78 -1.12
CA ARG A 14 8.13 -0.43 -1.83
C ARG A 14 7.23 -0.06 -3.01
N ILE A 15 6.24 0.78 -2.81
CA ILE A 15 5.35 1.23 -3.89
C ILE A 15 6.15 2.00 -4.95
N GLY A 16 7.07 2.87 -4.55
CA GLY A 16 7.95 3.56 -5.49
C GLY A 16 8.77 2.61 -6.36
N ARG A 17 9.29 1.51 -5.80
CA ARG A 17 9.98 0.45 -6.58
C ARG A 17 9.03 -0.26 -7.52
N LEU A 18 7.88 -0.68 -7.03
CA LEU A 18 6.87 -1.36 -7.86
C LEU A 18 6.45 -0.51 -9.06
N LEU A 19 6.28 0.81 -8.88
CA LEU A 19 6.00 1.74 -9.99
C LEU A 19 7.15 1.79 -11.00
N MET A 20 8.41 1.87 -10.53
CA MET A 20 9.57 1.83 -11.42
C MET A 20 9.65 0.49 -12.17
N ASP A 21 9.39 -0.62 -11.49
CA ASP A 21 9.45 -1.94 -12.10
C ASP A 21 8.32 -2.15 -13.12
N ALA A 22 7.10 -1.67 -12.84
CA ALA A 22 5.99 -1.69 -13.78
C ALA A 22 6.26 -0.84 -15.03
N LEU A 23 6.86 0.34 -14.88
CA LEU A 23 7.27 1.19 -16.01
C LEU A 23 8.36 0.53 -16.87
N ARG A 24 9.32 -0.16 -16.25
CA ARG A 24 10.40 -0.88 -16.96
C ARG A 24 9.93 -2.08 -17.75
N LEU A 25 8.75 -2.63 -17.45
CA LEU A 25 8.13 -3.70 -18.24
C LEU A 25 7.57 -3.19 -19.57
N ILE A 26 7.39 -1.89 -19.74
CA ILE A 26 6.88 -1.31 -20.98
C ILE A 26 8.03 -1.29 -22.01
N PRO A 27 7.86 -1.92 -23.19
CA PRO A 27 8.90 -1.95 -24.21
C PRO A 27 9.35 -0.54 -24.62
N GLY A 28 10.67 -0.33 -24.68
CA GLY A 28 11.26 0.97 -25.06
C GLY A 28 11.32 2.00 -23.92
N VAL A 29 10.76 1.73 -22.75
CA VAL A 29 10.79 2.65 -21.61
C VAL A 29 12.01 2.40 -20.72
N THR A 30 12.79 3.46 -20.50
CA THR A 30 13.87 3.49 -19.51
C THR A 30 13.45 4.33 -18.31
N VAL A 31 13.79 3.89 -17.10
CA VAL A 31 13.38 4.55 -15.86
C VAL A 31 14.58 4.88 -15.00
N ASP A 32 14.82 6.17 -14.82
CA ASP A 32 15.92 6.69 -14.00
C ASP A 32 15.42 7.42 -12.77
N LEU A 33 16.13 7.26 -11.66
CA LEU A 33 15.91 8.05 -10.45
C LEU A 33 16.63 9.40 -10.58
N ALA A 34 15.91 10.44 -10.97
CA ALA A 34 16.48 11.75 -11.26
C ALA A 34 17.12 12.43 -10.05
N CYS A 35 16.51 12.31 -8.86
CA CYS A 35 16.99 12.99 -7.65
C CYS A 35 16.68 12.20 -6.37
N ARG A 36 17.57 12.30 -5.37
CA ARG A 36 17.42 11.70 -4.04
C ARG A 36 17.13 12.74 -2.93
N LEU A 37 16.69 13.94 -3.30
CA LEU A 37 16.36 14.98 -2.32
C LEU A 37 15.22 14.52 -1.39
N ARG A 38 15.48 14.54 -0.10
CA ARG A 38 14.50 14.21 0.93
C ARG A 38 13.87 15.49 1.45
N SER A 39 12.69 15.83 0.93
CA SER A 39 11.95 17.07 1.24
C SER A 39 10.82 16.88 2.26
N ARG A 40 10.73 15.72 2.94
CA ARG A 40 9.67 15.51 3.94
C ARG A 40 9.86 16.41 5.17
N ASP A 41 8.89 17.27 5.42
CA ASP A 41 8.82 18.17 6.56
C ASP A 41 7.60 17.85 7.44
N PRO A 42 7.78 17.24 8.61
CA PRO A 42 6.67 16.92 9.50
C PRO A 42 6.09 18.14 10.24
N SER A 43 6.83 19.24 10.37
CA SER A 43 6.43 20.46 11.08
C SER A 43 5.86 21.55 10.17
N GLY A 44 6.26 21.58 8.87
CA GLY A 44 5.93 22.65 7.93
C GLY A 44 6.85 23.86 7.99
N GLU A 45 7.83 23.89 8.91
CA GLU A 45 8.71 25.05 9.16
C GLU A 45 9.87 25.15 8.15
N LYS A 46 10.13 24.09 7.40
CA LYS A 46 11.29 23.98 6.49
C LYS A 46 10.92 24.17 5.01
N ALA A 47 9.68 24.57 4.72
CA ALA A 47 9.17 24.67 3.34
C ALA A 47 10.08 25.54 2.46
N ALA A 48 10.40 26.77 2.88
CA ALA A 48 11.27 27.69 2.12
C ALA A 48 12.68 27.11 1.88
N ARG A 49 13.25 26.42 2.87
CA ARG A 49 14.54 25.73 2.71
C ARG A 49 14.47 24.63 1.67
N PHE A 50 13.42 23.78 1.70
CA PHE A 50 13.26 22.71 0.74
C PHE A 50 12.91 23.22 -0.65
N GLU A 51 12.18 24.31 -0.77
CA GLU A 51 11.95 25.02 -2.03
C GLU A 51 13.26 25.47 -2.66
N ALA A 52 14.13 26.15 -1.90
CA ALA A 52 15.44 26.62 -2.39
C ALA A 52 16.35 25.45 -2.80
N LEU A 53 16.34 24.33 -2.05
CA LEU A 53 17.08 23.13 -2.39
C LEU A 53 16.52 22.45 -3.64
N GLY A 54 15.20 22.39 -3.79
CA GLY A 54 14.53 21.87 -4.98
C GLY A 54 14.81 22.69 -6.24
N ALA A 55 14.79 24.03 -6.12
CA ALA A 55 15.16 24.91 -7.24
C ALA A 55 16.59 24.65 -7.73
N ARG A 56 17.57 24.60 -6.81
CA ARG A 56 18.96 24.26 -7.14
C ARG A 56 19.11 22.87 -7.78
N ALA A 57 18.36 21.88 -7.28
CA ALA A 57 18.37 20.53 -7.84
C ALA A 57 17.78 20.53 -9.27
N ALA A 58 16.67 21.26 -9.49
CA ALA A 58 16.08 21.41 -10.83
C ALA A 58 17.05 22.08 -11.82
N GLU A 59 17.70 23.17 -11.42
CA GLU A 59 18.72 23.83 -12.24
C GLU A 59 19.90 22.91 -12.57
N ALA A 60 20.38 22.13 -11.61
CA ALA A 60 21.46 21.17 -11.83
C ALA A 60 21.05 20.07 -12.83
N LEU A 61 19.81 19.59 -12.75
CA LEU A 61 19.25 18.63 -13.69
C LEU A 61 19.12 19.23 -15.09
N LEU A 62 18.62 20.44 -15.20
CA LEU A 62 18.47 21.13 -16.51
C LEU A 62 19.83 21.38 -17.16
N ARG A 63 20.86 21.79 -16.40
CA ARG A 63 22.23 21.89 -16.92
C ARG A 63 22.78 20.54 -17.41
N ARG A 64 22.50 19.45 -16.65
CA ARG A 64 22.90 18.10 -17.06
C ARG A 64 22.24 17.70 -18.37
N TYR A 65 20.94 17.93 -18.52
CA TYR A 65 20.18 17.61 -19.73
C TYR A 65 20.59 18.47 -20.93
N ALA A 66 20.97 19.72 -20.72
CA ALA A 66 21.54 20.57 -21.78
C ALA A 66 22.94 20.07 -22.22
N ALA A 67 23.78 19.61 -21.29
CA ALA A 67 25.12 19.08 -21.57
C ALA A 67 25.09 17.66 -22.16
N ARG A 68 24.02 16.89 -21.89
CA ARG A 68 23.86 15.48 -22.32
C ARG A 68 22.41 15.27 -22.81
N PRO A 69 22.07 15.72 -24.00
CA PRO A 69 20.70 15.67 -24.54
C PRO A 69 20.11 14.24 -24.57
N GLU A 70 20.94 13.23 -24.74
CA GLU A 70 20.57 11.82 -24.75
C GLU A 70 20.04 11.32 -23.38
N THR A 71 20.28 12.07 -22.31
CA THR A 71 19.77 11.75 -20.95
C THR A 71 18.49 12.53 -20.63
N ARG A 72 18.00 13.36 -21.55
CA ARG A 72 16.80 14.16 -21.34
C ARG A 72 15.58 13.24 -21.26
N PRO A 73 14.74 13.37 -20.21
CA PRO A 73 13.53 12.57 -20.10
C PRO A 73 12.43 13.08 -21.03
N ASP A 74 11.56 12.17 -21.47
CA ASP A 74 10.34 12.48 -22.25
C ASP A 74 9.14 12.70 -21.35
N LEU A 75 9.24 12.29 -20.07
CA LEU A 75 8.20 12.46 -19.06
C LEU A 75 8.84 12.59 -17.68
N TRP A 76 8.27 13.43 -16.83
CA TRP A 76 8.62 13.50 -15.42
C TRP A 76 7.55 12.82 -14.57
N PHE A 77 7.95 11.83 -13.76
CA PHE A 77 7.07 11.05 -12.91
C PHE A 77 7.39 11.26 -11.42
N THR A 78 6.41 11.70 -10.63
CA THR A 78 6.56 11.89 -9.19
C THR A 78 5.63 10.96 -8.41
N TYR A 79 6.19 10.21 -7.46
CA TYR A 79 5.42 9.37 -6.56
C TYR A 79 5.25 10.03 -5.20
N HIS A 80 4.02 10.02 -4.67
CA HIS A 80 3.58 10.46 -3.35
C HIS A 80 3.76 11.97 -3.11
N LEU A 81 2.87 12.75 -3.67
CA LEU A 81 2.82 14.21 -3.56
C LEU A 81 1.79 14.63 -2.50
N TYR A 82 2.23 15.27 -1.39
CA TYR A 82 1.34 15.79 -0.35
C TYR A 82 2.00 16.91 0.47
N TYR A 83 1.23 17.58 1.34
CA TYR A 83 1.65 18.77 2.07
C TYR A 83 2.93 18.62 2.93
N LYS A 84 3.28 17.41 3.40
CA LYS A 84 4.55 17.17 4.11
C LYS A 84 5.72 16.85 3.18
N ALA A 85 5.47 16.57 1.93
CA ALA A 85 6.49 16.26 0.93
C ALA A 85 6.06 16.77 -0.46
N PRO A 86 6.02 18.10 -0.67
CA PRO A 86 5.79 18.68 -1.98
C PRO A 86 6.90 18.30 -2.95
N ASP A 87 6.57 18.28 -4.23
CA ASP A 87 7.57 18.16 -5.29
C ASP A 87 8.09 19.56 -5.69
N TRP A 88 9.26 19.89 -5.21
CA TRP A 88 9.94 21.15 -5.49
C TRP A 88 10.76 21.12 -6.79
N ILE A 89 10.84 19.98 -7.47
CA ILE A 89 11.73 19.72 -8.62
C ILE A 89 10.92 19.48 -9.89
N GLY A 90 10.00 18.50 -9.86
CA GLY A 90 9.30 18.00 -11.05
C GLY A 90 8.59 19.06 -11.87
N PRO A 91 7.71 19.88 -11.30
CA PRO A 91 7.00 20.92 -12.05
C PRO A 91 7.96 21.89 -12.75
N ARG A 92 9.09 22.25 -12.12
CA ARG A 92 10.11 23.17 -12.68
C ARG A 92 10.83 22.53 -13.86
N VAL A 93 11.24 21.28 -13.74
CA VAL A 93 11.96 20.54 -14.80
C VAL A 93 11.02 20.24 -15.95
N ALA A 94 9.82 19.76 -15.69
CA ALA A 94 8.85 19.44 -16.72
C ALA A 94 8.46 20.67 -17.55
N ALA A 95 8.17 21.78 -16.89
CA ALA A 95 7.87 23.05 -17.57
C ALA A 95 9.04 23.56 -18.43
N ALA A 96 10.28 23.52 -17.90
CA ALA A 96 11.46 24.00 -18.62
C ALA A 96 11.81 23.11 -19.83
N LEU A 97 11.51 21.82 -19.79
CA LEU A 97 11.73 20.88 -20.87
C LEU A 97 10.53 20.75 -21.82
N GLY A 98 9.36 21.30 -21.47
CA GLY A 98 8.13 21.13 -22.25
C GLY A 98 7.64 19.68 -22.33
N ILE A 99 7.80 18.90 -21.24
CA ILE A 99 7.42 17.50 -21.17
C ILE A 99 6.26 17.27 -20.19
N PRO A 100 5.47 16.20 -20.34
CA PRO A 100 4.41 15.86 -19.40
C PRO A 100 4.92 15.66 -17.98
N TYR A 101 4.17 16.18 -16.99
CA TYR A 101 4.37 15.94 -15.58
C TYR A 101 3.26 15.01 -15.06
N VAL A 102 3.62 13.86 -14.54
CA VAL A 102 2.69 12.85 -14.01
C VAL A 102 2.95 12.64 -12.53
N VAL A 103 1.88 12.53 -11.75
CA VAL A 103 1.95 12.29 -10.32
C VAL A 103 1.22 10.99 -9.98
N ALA A 104 1.80 10.16 -9.13
CA ALA A 104 1.12 9.02 -8.53
C ALA A 104 0.97 9.23 -7.01
N GLU A 105 -0.19 8.85 -6.45
CA GLU A 105 -0.51 8.98 -5.02
C GLU A 105 -0.37 10.42 -4.53
N ALA A 106 -1.14 11.31 -5.11
CA ALA A 106 -1.26 12.68 -4.63
C ALA A 106 -2.40 12.83 -3.64
N SER A 107 -2.21 13.65 -2.61
CA SER A 107 -3.29 14.09 -1.74
C SER A 107 -3.25 15.59 -1.48
N LEU A 108 -4.41 16.25 -1.55
CA LEU A 108 -4.60 17.66 -1.27
C LEU A 108 -5.73 17.81 -0.23
N SER A 109 -5.53 18.70 0.73
CA SER A 109 -6.51 18.97 1.78
C SER A 109 -6.71 20.46 1.95
N ALA A 110 -7.93 20.95 1.78
CA ALA A 110 -8.29 22.35 2.01
C ALA A 110 -7.98 22.81 3.45
N LYS A 111 -8.08 21.91 4.43
CA LYS A 111 -7.76 22.21 5.85
C LYS A 111 -6.29 22.54 6.09
N ARG A 112 -5.39 22.22 5.18
CA ARG A 112 -3.94 22.45 5.28
C ARG A 112 -3.47 23.69 4.52
N GLY A 113 -4.37 24.43 3.89
CA GLY A 113 -4.08 25.68 3.19
C GLY A 113 -3.70 26.86 4.10
N ALA A 114 -3.73 26.68 5.44
CA ALA A 114 -3.37 27.70 6.43
C ALA A 114 -2.34 27.15 7.43
N GLY A 115 -1.71 28.06 8.18
CA GLY A 115 -0.72 27.71 9.22
C GLY A 115 0.61 27.25 8.66
N ALA A 116 1.35 26.45 9.41
CA ALA A 116 2.72 26.02 9.11
C ALA A 116 2.88 25.29 7.75
N PHE A 117 1.81 24.70 7.24
CA PHE A 117 1.83 23.98 5.97
C PHE A 117 1.29 24.78 4.77
N ALA A 118 0.96 26.06 4.94
CA ALA A 118 0.35 26.86 3.87
C ALA A 118 1.20 26.89 2.58
N THR A 119 2.50 27.21 2.70
CA THR A 119 3.45 27.23 1.57
C THR A 119 3.57 25.87 0.89
N ALA A 120 3.70 24.80 1.67
CA ALA A 120 3.82 23.45 1.16
C ALA A 120 2.52 22.99 0.47
N SER A 121 1.35 23.33 1.01
CA SER A 121 0.05 23.01 0.42
C SER A 121 -0.18 23.78 -0.87
N ALA A 122 0.23 25.05 -0.94
CA ALA A 122 0.17 25.84 -2.17
C ALA A 122 1.07 25.24 -3.28
N ALA A 123 2.28 24.79 -2.91
CA ALA A 123 3.17 24.11 -3.85
C ALA A 123 2.57 22.79 -4.38
N VAL A 124 1.92 22.00 -3.53
CA VAL A 124 1.20 20.78 -3.97
C VAL A 124 0.07 21.14 -4.93
N ALA A 125 -0.73 22.16 -4.59
CA ALA A 125 -1.83 22.60 -5.47
C ALA A 125 -1.31 23.06 -6.85
N ALA A 126 -0.25 23.86 -6.88
CA ALA A 126 0.38 24.33 -8.13
C ALA A 126 0.96 23.16 -8.94
N ALA A 127 1.61 22.19 -8.28
CA ALA A 127 2.12 20.99 -8.94
C ALA A 127 0.99 20.17 -9.58
N LEU A 128 -0.14 19.99 -8.87
CA LEU A 128 -1.31 19.28 -9.40
C LEU A 128 -1.99 20.01 -10.55
N GLN A 129 -2.02 21.36 -10.52
CA GLN A 129 -2.54 22.17 -11.63
C GLN A 129 -1.67 22.06 -12.90
N SER A 130 -0.37 21.83 -12.75
CA SER A 130 0.56 21.62 -13.86
C SER A 130 0.66 20.17 -14.34
N ALA A 131 0.09 19.22 -13.59
CA ALA A 131 0.18 17.82 -13.92
C ALA A 131 -0.72 17.46 -15.10
N ALA A 132 -0.17 16.71 -16.05
CA ALA A 132 -0.92 16.14 -17.17
C ALA A 132 -1.88 15.05 -16.73
N ALA A 133 -1.48 14.27 -15.69
CA ALA A 133 -2.31 13.23 -15.08
C ALA A 133 -1.92 12.94 -13.62
N SER A 134 -2.89 12.45 -12.86
CA SER A 134 -2.70 11.91 -11.51
C SER A 134 -3.18 10.47 -11.44
N LEU A 135 -2.27 9.56 -11.09
CA LEU A 135 -2.54 8.15 -10.82
C LEU A 135 -2.92 7.98 -9.35
N SER A 136 -4.06 7.39 -9.07
CA SER A 136 -4.53 7.16 -7.70
C SER A 136 -4.74 5.68 -7.44
N LEU A 137 -4.11 5.17 -6.38
CA LEU A 137 -4.32 3.81 -5.86
C LEU A 137 -5.48 3.76 -4.86
N ASN A 138 -5.91 4.93 -4.37
CA ASN A 138 -7.01 5.08 -3.41
C ASN A 138 -8.16 5.90 -4.01
N PRO A 139 -9.35 5.31 -4.19
CA PRO A 139 -10.51 6.03 -4.76
C PRO A 139 -10.96 7.26 -3.94
N ILE A 140 -10.74 7.24 -2.62
CA ILE A 140 -11.12 8.36 -1.74
C ILE A 140 -10.26 9.59 -2.05
N ASP A 141 -8.95 9.39 -2.21
CA ASP A 141 -8.03 10.48 -2.57
C ASP A 141 -8.31 10.98 -3.99
N ALA A 142 -8.59 10.08 -4.95
CA ALA A 142 -9.00 10.46 -6.29
C ALA A 142 -10.25 11.34 -6.29
N ALA A 143 -11.29 10.97 -5.55
CA ALA A 143 -12.52 11.74 -5.43
C ALA A 143 -12.30 13.11 -4.76
N ALA A 144 -11.39 13.19 -3.78
CA ALA A 144 -11.01 14.47 -3.16
C ALA A 144 -10.27 15.38 -4.15
N LEU A 145 -9.32 14.84 -4.91
CA LEU A 145 -8.57 15.59 -5.92
C LEU A 145 -9.47 16.10 -7.05
N ALA A 146 -10.40 15.30 -7.53
CA ALA A 146 -11.35 15.71 -8.57
C ALA A 146 -12.18 16.94 -8.17
N ARG A 147 -12.50 17.07 -6.88
CA ARG A 147 -13.20 18.25 -6.35
C ARG A 147 -12.30 19.47 -6.16
N LEU A 148 -11.03 19.25 -5.74
CA LEU A 148 -10.13 20.33 -5.35
C LEU A 148 -9.29 20.87 -6.52
N VAL A 149 -9.10 20.06 -7.55
CA VAL A 149 -8.35 20.42 -8.77
C VAL A 149 -9.19 20.03 -10.00
N PRO A 150 -10.24 20.78 -10.31
CA PRO A 150 -11.06 20.54 -11.49
C PRO A 150 -10.20 20.58 -12.78
N GLY A 151 -10.42 19.63 -13.68
CA GLY A 151 -9.66 19.53 -14.93
C GLY A 151 -8.39 18.67 -14.85
N LEU A 152 -7.92 18.25 -13.67
CA LEU A 152 -6.85 17.27 -13.55
C LEU A 152 -7.32 15.89 -14.00
N THR A 153 -6.67 15.32 -15.00
CA THR A 153 -6.96 13.96 -15.48
C THR A 153 -6.64 12.95 -14.38
N GLN A 154 -7.69 12.26 -13.90
CA GLN A 154 -7.54 11.19 -12.90
C GLN A 154 -7.44 9.84 -13.58
N VAL A 155 -6.38 9.10 -13.28
CA VAL A 155 -6.14 7.76 -13.83
C VAL A 155 -6.18 6.75 -12.69
N PRO A 156 -7.21 5.91 -12.59
CA PRO A 156 -7.24 4.84 -11.60
C PRO A 156 -6.11 3.84 -11.88
N LEU A 157 -5.32 3.55 -10.84
CA LEU A 157 -4.33 2.48 -10.84
C LEU A 157 -4.62 1.57 -9.65
N MET A 158 -4.93 0.30 -9.90
CA MET A 158 -5.16 -0.64 -8.80
C MET A 158 -3.85 -0.83 -8.02
N PRO A 159 -3.89 -0.98 -6.68
CA PRO A 159 -2.73 -1.44 -5.93
C PRO A 159 -2.23 -2.77 -6.50
N PHE A 160 -0.92 -2.94 -6.64
CA PHE A 160 -0.33 -4.08 -7.33
C PHE A 160 0.97 -4.56 -6.68
N LEU A 161 1.39 -5.78 -7.03
CA LEU A 161 2.57 -6.47 -6.50
C LEU A 161 3.32 -7.22 -7.60
N ASP A 162 4.58 -7.56 -7.31
CA ASP A 162 5.21 -8.74 -7.91
C ASP A 162 4.65 -9.99 -7.23
N LEU A 163 3.93 -10.81 -7.99
CA LEU A 163 3.23 -11.98 -7.48
C LEU A 163 4.11 -13.23 -7.39
N THR A 164 5.32 -13.21 -7.93
CA THR A 164 6.18 -14.39 -8.13
C THR A 164 6.37 -15.19 -6.83
N ALA A 165 6.81 -14.53 -5.76
CA ALA A 165 7.05 -15.19 -4.48
C ALA A 165 5.76 -15.70 -3.81
N TYR A 166 4.65 -14.97 -3.98
CA TYR A 166 3.36 -15.33 -3.40
C TYR A 166 2.73 -16.54 -4.09
N HIS A 167 2.76 -16.57 -5.44
CA HIS A 167 2.27 -17.72 -6.23
C HIS A 167 3.11 -18.97 -5.96
N ALA A 168 4.43 -18.85 -5.88
CA ALA A 168 5.30 -19.96 -5.52
C ALA A 168 4.96 -20.53 -4.12
N ALA A 169 4.70 -19.65 -3.15
CA ALA A 169 4.29 -20.05 -1.81
C ALA A 169 2.90 -20.71 -1.80
N ALA A 170 1.94 -20.16 -2.56
CA ALA A 170 0.59 -20.74 -2.68
C ALA A 170 0.64 -22.18 -3.21
N ALA A 171 1.50 -22.47 -4.19
CA ALA A 171 1.71 -23.82 -4.71
C ALA A 171 2.30 -24.80 -3.67
N GLN A 172 3.01 -24.28 -2.67
CA GLN A 172 3.63 -25.05 -1.60
C GLN A 172 2.87 -24.98 -0.26
N ARG A 173 1.61 -24.55 -0.28
CA ARG A 173 0.79 -24.32 0.91
C ARG A 173 0.84 -25.47 1.93
N HIS A 174 0.68 -26.69 1.48
CA HIS A 174 0.64 -27.86 2.37
C HIS A 174 1.96 -28.02 3.13
N ALA A 175 3.09 -27.97 2.43
CA ALA A 175 4.41 -28.05 3.05
C ALA A 175 4.67 -26.90 4.02
N ALA A 176 4.32 -25.66 3.65
CA ALA A 176 4.44 -24.51 4.50
C ALA A 176 3.59 -24.63 5.77
N ARG A 177 2.37 -25.19 5.67
CA ARG A 177 1.50 -25.40 6.83
C ARG A 177 2.05 -26.44 7.78
N VAL A 178 2.57 -27.56 7.28
CA VAL A 178 3.17 -28.62 8.08
C VAL A 178 4.41 -28.12 8.82
N ASP A 179 5.31 -27.42 8.13
CA ASP A 179 6.51 -26.84 8.75
C ASP A 179 6.14 -25.83 9.85
N LEU A 180 5.24 -24.90 9.58
CA LEU A 180 4.81 -23.90 10.56
C LEU A 180 4.07 -24.53 11.73
N ALA A 181 3.25 -25.56 11.52
CA ALA A 181 2.57 -26.30 12.57
C ALA A 181 3.58 -26.89 13.56
N ALA A 182 4.61 -27.56 13.04
CA ALA A 182 5.67 -28.14 13.87
C ALA A 182 6.46 -27.09 14.63
N ARG A 183 6.83 -25.99 13.98
CA ARG A 183 7.64 -24.91 14.60
C ARG A 183 6.90 -24.11 15.66
N LEU A 184 5.60 -23.91 15.48
CA LEU A 184 4.77 -23.08 16.37
C LEU A 184 3.94 -23.91 17.37
N GLY A 185 3.97 -25.24 17.27
CA GLY A 185 3.16 -26.14 18.10
C GLY A 185 1.66 -25.98 17.85
N LEU A 186 1.26 -25.71 16.60
CA LEU A 186 -0.12 -25.51 16.21
C LEU A 186 -0.74 -26.78 15.64
N SER A 187 -2.04 -26.98 15.85
CA SER A 187 -2.79 -28.04 15.19
C SER A 187 -3.02 -27.68 13.71
N PRO A 188 -2.55 -28.50 12.75
CA PRO A 188 -2.82 -28.25 11.33
C PRO A 188 -4.29 -28.45 10.94
N ALA A 189 -5.09 -29.08 11.79
CA ALA A 189 -6.51 -29.33 11.57
C ALA A 189 -7.41 -28.15 11.99
N GLU A 190 -6.89 -27.23 12.83
CA GLU A 190 -7.63 -26.06 13.25
C GLU A 190 -7.50 -24.90 12.27
N PRO A 191 -8.51 -24.01 12.17
CA PRO A 191 -8.40 -22.79 11.39
C PRO A 191 -7.29 -21.86 11.93
N TRP A 192 -6.43 -21.35 11.01
CA TRP A 192 -5.42 -20.36 11.34
C TRP A 192 -5.80 -19.00 10.79
N LEU A 193 -6.00 -18.07 11.73
CA LEU A 193 -6.22 -16.65 11.42
C LEU A 193 -4.87 -15.93 11.43
N LEU A 194 -4.73 -14.93 10.56
CA LEU A 194 -3.51 -14.12 10.46
C LEU A 194 -3.87 -12.64 10.51
N ALA A 195 -3.16 -11.87 11.29
CA ALA A 195 -3.19 -10.41 11.24
C ALA A 195 -1.77 -9.85 11.07
N VAL A 196 -1.58 -8.95 10.12
CA VAL A 196 -0.27 -8.38 9.77
C VAL A 196 -0.34 -6.86 9.85
N GLY A 197 0.46 -6.27 10.71
CA GLY A 197 0.49 -4.82 10.83
C GLY A 197 1.51 -4.30 11.84
N MET A 198 2.02 -3.09 11.60
CA MET A 198 2.86 -2.41 12.59
C MET A 198 2.03 -2.04 13.82
N MET A 199 2.55 -2.31 15.01
CA MET A 199 1.88 -1.99 16.27
C MET A 199 2.18 -0.55 16.70
N ARG A 200 1.60 0.41 15.95
CA ARG A 200 1.68 1.85 16.25
C ARG A 200 0.44 2.32 16.99
N ALA A 201 0.58 3.34 17.82
CA ALA A 201 -0.55 4.04 18.42
C ALA A 201 -1.50 4.62 17.35
N GLY A 202 -2.75 4.87 17.73
CA GLY A 202 -3.80 5.33 16.80
C GLY A 202 -4.47 4.18 16.06
N ASP A 203 -4.72 4.36 14.77
CA ASP A 203 -5.58 3.51 13.92
C ASP A 203 -5.13 2.03 13.88
N LYS A 204 -3.81 1.79 13.86
CA LYS A 204 -3.28 0.41 13.87
C LYS A 204 -3.58 -0.29 15.19
N ALA A 205 -3.34 0.38 16.33
CA ALA A 205 -3.68 -0.19 17.64
C ALA A 205 -5.21 -0.35 17.80
N ALA A 206 -6.02 0.56 17.25
CA ALA A 206 -7.47 0.43 17.24
C ALA A 206 -7.92 -0.81 16.46
N SER A 207 -7.32 -1.08 15.29
CA SER A 207 -7.59 -2.30 14.51
C SER A 207 -7.28 -3.58 15.30
N PHE A 208 -6.14 -3.65 15.98
CA PHE A 208 -5.81 -4.81 16.84
C PHE A 208 -6.79 -4.98 18.00
N ARG A 209 -7.20 -3.87 18.67
CA ARG A 209 -8.17 -3.95 19.78
C ARG A 209 -9.53 -4.43 19.30
N LEU A 210 -10.03 -3.91 18.19
CA LEU A 210 -11.27 -4.35 17.58
C LEU A 210 -11.21 -5.83 17.17
N LEU A 211 -10.07 -6.31 16.67
CA LEU A 211 -9.88 -7.73 16.38
C LEU A 211 -9.98 -8.58 17.66
N ALA A 212 -9.31 -8.16 18.74
CA ALA A 212 -9.38 -8.85 20.01
C ALA A 212 -10.83 -8.88 20.57
N GLU A 213 -11.54 -7.76 20.50
CA GLU A 213 -12.94 -7.64 20.89
C GLU A 213 -13.83 -8.60 20.08
N ALA A 214 -13.68 -8.62 18.76
CA ALA A 214 -14.46 -9.47 17.86
C ALA A 214 -14.20 -10.98 18.08
N LEU A 215 -13.04 -11.35 18.58
CA LEU A 215 -12.70 -12.76 18.90
C LEU A 215 -13.25 -13.22 20.24
N GLN A 216 -13.61 -12.33 21.18
CA GLN A 216 -14.10 -12.72 22.50
C GLN A 216 -15.32 -13.66 22.49
N PRO A 217 -16.39 -13.41 21.71
CA PRO A 217 -17.53 -14.31 21.62
C PRO A 217 -17.20 -15.67 20.98
N LEU A 218 -16.04 -15.77 20.31
CA LEU A 218 -15.59 -16.97 19.60
C LEU A 218 -14.52 -17.77 20.35
N ARG A 219 -14.21 -17.39 21.60
CA ARG A 219 -13.11 -17.99 22.40
C ARG A 219 -13.25 -19.51 22.62
N ASP A 220 -14.46 -20.02 22.62
CA ASP A 220 -14.71 -21.45 22.85
C ASP A 220 -14.70 -22.29 21.56
N ARG A 221 -14.51 -21.65 20.39
CA ARG A 221 -14.35 -22.33 19.10
C ARG A 221 -12.88 -22.67 18.84
N PRO A 222 -12.57 -23.71 18.06
CA PRO A 222 -11.21 -24.03 17.67
C PRO A 222 -10.69 -23.01 16.64
N TRP A 223 -9.60 -22.34 16.94
CA TRP A 223 -8.83 -21.47 16.04
C TRP A 223 -7.49 -21.11 16.67
N SER A 224 -6.54 -20.75 15.83
CA SER A 224 -5.28 -20.11 16.23
C SER A 224 -5.11 -18.78 15.51
N LEU A 225 -4.55 -17.78 16.18
CA LEU A 225 -4.27 -16.46 15.61
C LEU A 225 -2.77 -16.19 15.62
N LEU A 226 -2.23 -15.87 14.44
CA LEU A 226 -0.85 -15.44 14.27
C LEU A 226 -0.83 -13.92 14.09
N LEU A 227 -0.09 -13.22 14.94
CA LEU A 227 0.09 -11.77 14.91
C LEU A 227 1.48 -11.44 14.42
N VAL A 228 1.57 -10.82 13.25
CA VAL A 228 2.83 -10.38 12.65
C VAL A 228 2.98 -8.87 12.74
N GLY A 229 4.13 -8.45 13.15
CA GLY A 229 4.49 -7.06 13.35
C GLY A 229 4.93 -6.77 14.77
N ASP A 230 5.45 -5.58 14.96
CA ASP A 230 5.91 -5.08 16.25
C ASP A 230 5.78 -3.54 16.26
N GLY A 231 6.01 -2.95 17.42
CA GLY A 231 6.03 -1.50 17.57
C GLY A 231 5.69 -1.02 18.96
N PRO A 232 5.72 0.31 19.17
CA PRO A 232 5.55 0.91 20.50
C PRO A 232 4.24 0.58 21.21
N ALA A 233 3.19 0.21 20.45
CA ALA A 233 1.89 -0.11 21.03
C ALA A 233 1.76 -1.58 21.47
N ARG A 234 2.73 -2.45 21.18
CA ARG A 234 2.64 -3.90 21.48
C ARG A 234 2.28 -4.19 22.93
N ALA A 235 3.04 -3.64 23.87
CA ALA A 235 2.80 -3.85 25.30
C ALA A 235 1.39 -3.44 25.77
N ALA A 236 0.82 -2.41 25.12
CA ALA A 236 -0.55 -1.95 25.37
C ALA A 236 -1.62 -2.80 24.68
N LEU A 237 -1.25 -3.68 23.74
CA LEU A 237 -2.15 -4.58 23.03
C LEU A 237 -2.18 -5.98 23.68
N GLU A 238 -1.09 -6.45 24.26
CA GLU A 238 -0.97 -7.76 24.87
C GLU A 238 -2.11 -8.10 25.86
N PRO A 239 -2.56 -7.19 26.75
CA PRO A 239 -3.68 -7.47 27.66
C PRO A 239 -5.00 -7.81 26.96
N ALA A 240 -5.26 -7.23 25.77
CA ALA A 240 -6.47 -7.50 25.00
C ALA A 240 -6.51 -8.94 24.44
N PHE A 241 -5.34 -9.52 24.17
CA PHE A 241 -5.20 -10.89 23.66
C PHE A 241 -4.90 -11.92 24.74
N ALA A 242 -4.54 -11.51 25.96
CA ALA A 242 -4.21 -12.41 27.08
C ALA A 242 -5.30 -13.46 27.37
N PRO A 243 -6.63 -13.16 27.29
CA PRO A 243 -7.68 -14.16 27.53
C PRO A 243 -7.66 -15.37 26.59
N PHE A 244 -6.99 -15.27 25.44
CA PHE A 244 -6.92 -16.35 24.44
C PHE A 244 -5.71 -17.31 24.69
N GLY A 245 -4.79 -16.94 25.55
CA GLY A 245 -3.66 -17.77 25.94
C GLY A 245 -2.78 -18.20 24.75
N LYS A 246 -2.46 -19.49 24.69
CA LYS A 246 -1.56 -20.06 23.67
C LYS A 246 -2.11 -20.05 22.25
N ARG A 247 -3.39 -19.75 22.05
CA ARG A 247 -3.99 -19.63 20.71
C ARG A 247 -3.48 -18.43 19.93
N VAL A 248 -2.96 -17.41 20.62
CA VAL A 248 -2.39 -16.22 20.01
C VAL A 248 -0.88 -16.32 20.01
N GLN A 249 -0.31 -16.36 18.82
CA GLN A 249 1.13 -16.43 18.59
C GLN A 249 1.66 -15.07 18.10
N TRP A 250 2.50 -14.44 18.90
CA TRP A 250 3.16 -13.18 18.56
C TRP A 250 4.46 -13.47 17.81
N LEU A 251 4.46 -13.30 16.49
CA LEU A 251 5.61 -13.64 15.64
C LEU A 251 6.62 -12.49 15.50
N GLY A 252 6.31 -11.29 16.03
CA GLY A 252 7.16 -10.13 15.89
C GLY A 252 7.28 -9.65 14.44
N THR A 253 8.34 -8.90 14.15
CA THR A 253 8.65 -8.44 12.80
C THR A 253 9.29 -9.57 12.00
N LEU A 254 8.72 -9.90 10.84
CA LEU A 254 9.27 -10.89 9.94
C LEU A 254 9.92 -10.23 8.71
N PRO A 255 10.97 -10.84 8.14
CA PRO A 255 11.51 -10.40 6.86
C PRO A 255 10.50 -10.62 5.72
N GLU A 256 10.58 -9.81 4.66
CA GLU A 256 9.66 -9.90 3.51
C GLU A 256 9.60 -11.30 2.91
N THR A 257 10.72 -12.04 2.90
CA THR A 257 10.81 -13.41 2.38
C THR A 257 10.08 -14.47 3.21
N ALA A 258 9.81 -14.20 4.48
CA ALA A 258 9.07 -15.12 5.37
C ALA A 258 7.55 -14.94 5.31
N LEU A 259 7.07 -13.83 4.72
CA LEU A 259 5.65 -13.54 4.65
C LEU A 259 4.87 -14.41 3.65
N PRO A 260 5.34 -14.64 2.40
CA PRO A 260 4.58 -15.45 1.43
C PRO A 260 4.22 -16.86 1.92
N PRO A 261 5.15 -17.68 2.48
CA PRO A 261 4.78 -19.00 3.02
C PRO A 261 3.84 -18.91 4.22
N LEU A 262 3.94 -17.87 5.06
CA LEU A 262 3.03 -17.66 6.17
C LEU A 262 1.61 -17.33 5.69
N TYR A 263 1.46 -16.43 4.72
CA TYR A 263 0.17 -16.15 4.09
C TYR A 263 -0.43 -17.43 3.47
N ALA A 264 0.37 -18.17 2.72
CA ALA A 264 -0.11 -19.39 2.07
C ALA A 264 -0.60 -20.44 3.08
N ALA A 265 0.05 -20.60 4.23
CA ALA A 265 -0.25 -21.60 5.23
C ALA A 265 -1.54 -21.31 6.03
N CYS A 266 -1.91 -20.05 6.22
CA CYS A 266 -3.09 -19.65 7.00
C CYS A 266 -4.40 -19.85 6.24
N ASP A 267 -5.54 -19.74 6.93
CA ASP A 267 -6.87 -19.94 6.35
C ASP A 267 -7.61 -18.64 6.06
N TRP A 268 -7.42 -17.61 6.90
CA TRP A 268 -8.00 -16.28 6.71
C TRP A 268 -7.05 -15.19 7.19
N LEU A 269 -6.87 -14.15 6.40
CA LEU A 269 -6.34 -12.88 6.91
C LEU A 269 -7.51 -12.09 7.53
N VAL A 270 -7.33 -11.58 8.73
CA VAL A 270 -8.36 -10.88 9.51
C VAL A 270 -7.85 -9.49 9.91
N TRP A 271 -8.45 -8.43 9.37
CA TRP A 271 -7.98 -7.08 9.62
C TRP A 271 -9.12 -6.06 9.68
N PRO A 272 -9.47 -5.52 10.86
CA PRO A 272 -10.55 -4.53 11.00
C PRO A 272 -10.32 -3.22 10.25
N ALA A 273 -9.10 -2.92 9.88
CA ALA A 273 -8.73 -1.85 8.94
C ALA A 273 -9.25 -0.45 9.34
N VAL A 274 -9.16 -0.10 10.62
CA VAL A 274 -9.50 1.26 11.05
C VAL A 274 -8.60 2.26 10.33
N ASN A 275 -9.21 3.12 9.49
CA ASN A 275 -8.52 4.15 8.71
C ASN A 275 -7.33 3.63 7.86
N GLU A 276 -7.51 2.50 7.16
CA GLU A 276 -6.49 1.94 6.25
C GLU A 276 -6.59 2.61 4.88
N ALA A 277 -5.47 3.09 4.35
CA ALA A 277 -5.47 3.79 3.06
C ALA A 277 -5.49 2.83 1.86
N ILE A 278 -4.58 1.86 1.81
CA ILE A 278 -4.41 0.95 0.66
C ILE A 278 -4.65 -0.51 1.07
N GLY A 279 -4.03 -0.97 2.16
CA GLY A 279 -4.16 -2.36 2.61
C GLY A 279 -3.21 -3.33 1.89
N MET A 280 -1.94 -2.97 1.71
CA MET A 280 -0.97 -3.83 1.00
C MET A 280 -0.84 -5.23 1.60
N ALA A 281 -0.93 -5.40 2.92
CA ALA A 281 -0.90 -6.72 3.55
C ALA A 281 -2.10 -7.60 3.14
N LEU A 282 -3.25 -6.99 2.85
CA LEU A 282 -4.43 -7.69 2.37
C LEU A 282 -4.23 -8.16 0.93
N LEU A 283 -3.61 -7.32 0.10
CA LEU A 283 -3.26 -7.68 -1.27
C LEU A 283 -2.21 -8.81 -1.30
N GLU A 284 -1.19 -8.73 -0.45
CA GLU A 284 -0.18 -9.81 -0.27
C GLU A 284 -0.82 -11.14 0.12
N ALA A 285 -1.79 -11.10 1.04
CA ALA A 285 -2.54 -12.28 1.46
C ALA A 285 -3.27 -12.90 0.26
N GLN A 286 -4.04 -12.12 -0.49
CA GLN A 286 -4.75 -12.62 -1.66
C GLN A 286 -3.81 -13.13 -2.75
N ALA A 287 -2.65 -12.49 -2.94
CA ALA A 287 -1.61 -12.95 -3.86
C ALA A 287 -1.04 -14.33 -3.48
N ALA A 288 -1.06 -14.69 -2.18
CA ALA A 288 -0.72 -16.03 -1.70
C ALA A 288 -1.94 -16.98 -1.61
N GLY A 289 -3.07 -16.57 -2.17
CA GLY A 289 -4.32 -17.33 -2.10
C GLY A 289 -4.97 -17.33 -0.72
N LEU A 290 -4.65 -16.41 0.17
CA LEU A 290 -5.28 -16.29 1.49
C LEU A 290 -6.49 -15.38 1.40
N PRO A 291 -7.72 -15.86 1.65
CA PRO A 291 -8.91 -15.01 1.67
C PRO A 291 -8.88 -14.05 2.86
N VAL A 292 -9.61 -12.95 2.73
CA VAL A 292 -9.51 -11.81 3.63
C VAL A 292 -10.86 -11.47 4.25
N ILE A 293 -10.88 -11.17 5.56
CA ILE A 293 -11.99 -10.49 6.24
C ILE A 293 -11.46 -9.13 6.69
N ALA A 294 -12.00 -8.04 6.15
CA ALA A 294 -11.49 -6.72 6.46
C ALA A 294 -12.57 -5.64 6.59
N GLY A 295 -12.23 -4.58 7.32
CA GLY A 295 -13.02 -3.35 7.32
C GLY A 295 -12.96 -2.66 5.95
N ALA A 296 -14.10 -2.12 5.48
CA ALA A 296 -14.26 -1.49 4.17
C ALA A 296 -13.66 -0.06 4.15
N ALA A 297 -12.37 0.09 4.43
CA ALA A 297 -11.65 1.37 4.46
C ALA A 297 -10.82 1.61 3.21
N GLY A 298 -10.66 2.87 2.81
CA GLY A 298 -9.72 3.29 1.76
C GLY A 298 -9.91 2.55 0.44
N ALA A 299 -8.83 1.95 -0.06
CA ALA A 299 -8.82 1.15 -1.27
C ALA A 299 -9.24 -0.32 -1.06
N ILE A 300 -9.45 -0.78 0.18
CA ILE A 300 -9.75 -2.18 0.48
C ILE A 300 -10.94 -2.74 -0.32
N PRO A 301 -12.06 -2.01 -0.52
CA PRO A 301 -13.16 -2.49 -1.36
C PRO A 301 -12.76 -2.75 -2.83
N THR A 302 -11.67 -2.20 -3.31
CA THR A 302 -11.17 -2.49 -4.66
C THR A 302 -10.33 -3.76 -4.72
N LEU A 303 -9.75 -4.15 -3.58
CA LEU A 303 -8.91 -5.34 -3.45
C LEU A 303 -9.74 -6.62 -3.31
N ILE A 304 -10.81 -6.56 -2.53
CA ILE A 304 -11.59 -7.74 -2.12
C ILE A 304 -12.84 -7.87 -2.99
N GLY A 305 -13.00 -9.03 -3.63
CA GLY A 305 -14.27 -9.47 -4.21
C GLY A 305 -15.18 -10.00 -3.08
N GLU A 306 -16.24 -9.24 -2.76
CA GLU A 306 -17.19 -9.62 -1.69
C GLU A 306 -17.82 -10.97 -1.99
N GLY A 307 -17.69 -11.92 -1.06
CA GLY A 307 -18.17 -13.29 -1.22
C GLY A 307 -17.34 -14.18 -2.17
N GLU A 308 -16.35 -13.62 -2.88
CA GLU A 308 -15.49 -14.33 -3.82
C GLU A 308 -14.08 -14.56 -3.25
N THR A 309 -13.40 -13.49 -2.85
CA THR A 309 -12.03 -13.55 -2.33
C THR A 309 -11.96 -13.23 -0.84
N GLY A 310 -13.08 -12.89 -0.23
CA GLY A 310 -13.19 -12.55 1.17
C GLY A 310 -14.48 -11.82 1.50
N PHE A 311 -14.47 -11.12 2.62
CA PHE A 311 -15.62 -10.39 3.13
C PHE A 311 -15.23 -9.00 3.61
N LEU A 312 -16.08 -8.03 3.31
CA LEU A 312 -15.99 -6.65 3.79
C LEU A 312 -16.96 -6.44 4.96
N VAL A 313 -16.49 -5.70 5.95
CA VAL A 313 -17.28 -5.36 7.14
C VAL A 313 -17.26 -3.85 7.31
N PRO A 314 -18.36 -3.21 7.78
CA PRO A 314 -18.32 -1.79 8.11
C PRO A 314 -17.19 -1.47 9.09
N VAL A 315 -16.46 -0.37 8.84
CA VAL A 315 -15.33 0.04 9.68
C VAL A 315 -15.81 0.35 11.09
N GLY A 316 -15.17 -0.24 12.09
CA GLY A 316 -15.50 -0.02 13.51
C GLY A 316 -16.62 -0.91 14.05
N ASP A 317 -17.26 -1.73 13.23
CA ASP A 317 -18.33 -2.65 13.65
C ASP A 317 -17.75 -4.00 14.09
N SER A 318 -17.45 -4.12 15.39
CA SER A 318 -16.93 -5.35 15.99
C SER A 318 -17.94 -6.50 15.98
N ALA A 319 -19.24 -6.19 16.06
CA ALA A 319 -20.29 -7.21 16.05
C ALA A 319 -20.41 -7.85 14.65
N ALA A 320 -20.46 -7.05 13.59
CA ALA A 320 -20.44 -7.54 12.22
C ALA A 320 -19.15 -8.32 11.93
N PHE A 321 -18.00 -7.85 12.45
CA PHE A 321 -16.72 -8.56 12.31
C PHE A 321 -16.76 -9.93 13.00
N THR A 322 -17.34 -10.03 14.23
CA THR A 322 -17.56 -11.29 14.95
C THR A 322 -18.39 -12.28 14.15
N VAL A 323 -19.49 -11.81 13.56
CA VAL A 323 -20.38 -12.67 12.73
C VAL A 323 -19.61 -13.25 11.55
N ARG A 324 -18.85 -12.42 10.84
CA ARG A 324 -18.03 -12.87 9.69
C ARG A 324 -16.91 -13.82 10.11
N LEU A 325 -16.20 -13.54 11.20
CA LEU A 325 -15.22 -14.46 11.77
C LEU A 325 -15.86 -15.80 12.11
N GLY A 326 -17.00 -15.78 12.81
CA GLY A 326 -17.70 -16.99 13.20
C GLY A 326 -18.12 -17.86 12.04
N ALA A 327 -18.56 -17.26 10.91
CA ALA A 327 -18.85 -17.95 9.67
C ALA A 327 -17.58 -18.51 9.00
N ALA A 328 -16.50 -17.73 8.97
CA ALA A 328 -15.24 -18.13 8.35
C ALA A 328 -14.59 -19.34 9.04
N LEU A 329 -14.74 -19.48 10.36
CA LEU A 329 -14.19 -20.62 11.12
C LEU A 329 -14.79 -21.97 10.72
N VAL A 330 -15.95 -21.98 10.07
CA VAL A 330 -16.64 -23.20 9.59
C VAL A 330 -16.75 -23.29 8.08
N THR A 331 -16.24 -22.28 7.36
CA THR A 331 -16.26 -22.24 5.90
C THR A 331 -14.95 -22.77 5.34
N ALA A 332 -15.03 -23.68 4.37
CA ALA A 332 -13.86 -24.13 3.64
C ALA A 332 -13.24 -22.99 2.81
N PRO A 333 -11.96 -22.62 3.04
CA PRO A 333 -11.36 -21.47 2.34
C PRO A 333 -10.96 -21.75 0.89
N ALA A 334 -11.02 -23.00 0.42
CA ALA A 334 -10.49 -23.40 -0.88
C ALA A 334 -11.10 -22.64 -2.09
N PRO A 335 -12.42 -22.42 -2.20
CA PRO A 335 -12.97 -21.65 -3.32
C PRO A 335 -12.47 -20.20 -3.32
N PHE A 336 -12.42 -19.57 -2.16
CA PHE A 336 -11.92 -18.20 -2.00
C PHE A 336 -10.44 -18.07 -2.38
N ARG A 337 -9.63 -19.11 -2.11
CA ARG A 337 -8.20 -19.16 -2.48
C ARG A 337 -8.00 -19.10 -3.98
N VAL A 338 -8.77 -19.92 -4.71
CA VAL A 338 -8.69 -19.97 -6.18
C VAL A 338 -9.08 -18.62 -6.77
N ALA A 339 -10.17 -18.04 -6.29
CA ALA A 339 -10.63 -16.74 -6.74
C ALA A 339 -9.64 -15.60 -6.38
N ALA A 340 -9.01 -15.63 -5.20
CA ALA A 340 -8.01 -14.64 -4.80
C ALA A 340 -6.78 -14.66 -5.70
N LEU A 341 -6.24 -15.84 -6.02
CA LEU A 341 -5.12 -16.01 -6.96
C LEU A 341 -5.47 -15.50 -8.36
N ALA A 342 -6.65 -15.85 -8.88
CA ALA A 342 -7.09 -15.40 -10.20
C ALA A 342 -7.26 -13.87 -10.26
N ARG A 343 -7.97 -13.28 -9.27
CA ARG A 343 -8.20 -11.84 -9.21
C ARG A 343 -6.90 -11.05 -9.09
N THR A 344 -5.96 -11.50 -8.25
CA THR A 344 -4.68 -10.81 -8.10
C THR A 344 -3.83 -10.89 -9.35
N ALA A 345 -3.80 -12.02 -10.04
CA ALA A 345 -3.10 -12.17 -11.31
C ALA A 345 -3.67 -11.23 -12.38
N GLU A 346 -4.98 -11.15 -12.50
CA GLU A 346 -5.66 -10.32 -13.49
C GLU A 346 -5.51 -8.81 -13.22
N ARG A 347 -5.70 -8.36 -11.96
CA ARG A 347 -5.93 -6.94 -11.65
C ARG A 347 -4.82 -6.27 -10.87
N HIS A 348 -4.01 -7.06 -10.15
CA HIS A 348 -3.09 -6.55 -9.13
C HIS A 348 -1.64 -6.99 -9.36
N SER A 349 -1.33 -7.46 -10.57
CA SER A 349 0.02 -7.87 -10.96
C SER A 349 0.84 -6.72 -11.52
N LEU A 350 2.17 -6.86 -11.53
CA LEU A 350 3.06 -5.94 -12.25
C LEU A 350 2.69 -5.79 -13.73
N PRO A 351 2.40 -6.87 -14.50
CA PRO A 351 1.95 -6.73 -15.88
C PRO A 351 0.65 -5.92 -16.04
N ALA A 352 -0.34 -6.12 -15.15
CA ALA A 352 -1.59 -5.36 -15.20
C ALA A 352 -1.35 -3.85 -14.96
N ALA A 353 -0.50 -3.52 -13.98
CA ALA A 353 -0.10 -2.14 -13.73
C ALA A 353 0.71 -1.55 -14.89
N SER A 354 1.62 -2.34 -15.47
CA SER A 354 2.42 -1.95 -16.63
C SER A 354 1.55 -1.61 -17.84
N ALA A 355 0.55 -2.44 -18.15
CA ALA A 355 -0.41 -2.18 -19.22
C ALA A 355 -1.14 -0.84 -19.00
N ARG A 356 -1.63 -0.58 -17.80
CA ARG A 356 -2.31 0.67 -17.47
C ARG A 356 -1.40 1.90 -17.58
N LEU A 357 -0.13 1.75 -17.21
CA LEU A 357 0.88 2.81 -17.37
C LEU A 357 1.23 3.03 -18.86
N ALA A 358 1.30 1.97 -19.67
CA ALA A 358 1.53 2.07 -21.10
C ALA A 358 0.40 2.83 -21.81
N ASP A 359 -0.87 2.54 -21.44
CA ASP A 359 -2.03 3.31 -21.94
C ASP A 359 -1.86 4.79 -21.64
N LEU A 360 -1.50 5.14 -20.39
CA LEU A 360 -1.28 6.53 -19.99
C LEU A 360 -0.15 7.18 -20.81
N LEU A 361 0.99 6.51 -21.03
CA LEU A 361 2.09 7.05 -21.83
C LEU A 361 1.63 7.32 -23.28
N THR A 362 0.83 6.41 -23.84
CA THR A 362 0.26 6.57 -25.19
C THR A 362 -0.68 7.77 -25.25
N ASP A 363 -1.58 7.93 -24.29
CA ASP A 363 -2.52 9.06 -24.19
C ASP A 363 -1.79 10.41 -24.07
N LEU A 364 -0.62 10.41 -23.44
CA LEU A 364 0.25 11.59 -23.30
C LEU A 364 1.18 11.83 -24.50
N GLY A 365 1.15 10.96 -25.52
CA GLY A 365 2.02 11.06 -26.69
C GLY A 365 3.50 10.77 -26.39
N VAL A 366 3.81 10.11 -25.30
CA VAL A 366 5.16 9.68 -24.92
C VAL A 366 5.45 8.35 -25.61
N ARG A 367 6.54 8.32 -26.38
CA ARG A 367 6.92 7.17 -27.21
C ARG A 367 8.18 6.49 -26.67
#